data_44c90ccc45083247a3afe4c0d5f4157c
#
_entry.id   44c90ccc45083247a3afe4c0d5f4157c
#
_cell.length_a   1.000
_cell.length_b   1.000
_cell.length_c   1.000
_cell.angle_alpha   90.00
_cell.angle_beta   90.00
_cell.angle_gamma   90.00
#
_symmetry.space_group_name_H-M   'P 1'
#
loop_
_entity.id
_entity.type
_entity.pdbx_description
1 polymer ?
#
loop_
_entity_poly.entity_id
_entity_poly.type
_entity_poly.pdbx_seq_one_letter_code
_entity_poly.pdbx_strand_id
1 'polypeptide(L)'
;MHKRRKVIIALCTAIALVAFTAFIIPKKKGAARPVFKFRLTPTKRFVFNSFVDCNMSEVWVADTFRIFPGKYGEDPLWGPSNNLKFADGSHIDEAFSHKEDEFVAPKMPPNTPPGTPGLHGAVWFESIYQDNTDQTGKTLFALYHNENYPATLPYDAKTGKGYKNKKWPQGLKGPSSPSAVCRIGIMKSTDGGRSWKNNGIFIEDEQPRLILHPDNTAANFAGGTGDPSAVASGKYLYLFYGEYGYPGIYKRSTYDPKKEWAGQCISIARILLSDLDDPQEKGKRWDGKSFNAPYNGVGKPISSIQIPLASGGGPASSPKGKYFWGPSVSWNTYLHAWVMLMAKAEGPSWKGSSIYISFNKNTNLGAGNNSQQWSTPKLLLNKPGHIIWYPSLQPIDSSANPKNKYSSVKLGQKARLFFKDMYGDKSDYVSEYTIDFQQ
;
A
#
# COMPACT_ATOMS: atom_id res chain seq x y z
N MET A 1 76.11 -12.81 -35.98
CA MET A 1 74.67 -12.85 -35.59
C MET A 1 74.49 -13.06 -34.09
N HIS A 2 75.07 -12.22 -33.23
CA HIS A 2 74.98 -12.50 -31.77
C HIS A 2 74.80 -11.24 -30.87
N LYS A 3 74.33 -10.12 -31.43
CA LYS A 3 74.16 -8.87 -30.66
C LYS A 3 72.70 -8.33 -30.57
N ARG A 4 71.72 -9.05 -31.15
CA ARG A 4 70.29 -8.54 -31.12
C ARG A 4 69.40 -9.25 -30.12
N ARG A 5 69.84 -10.20 -29.31
CA ARG A 5 68.99 -10.93 -28.35
C ARG A 5 69.06 -10.42 -26.90
N LYS A 6 69.95 -9.47 -26.59
CA LYS A 6 70.07 -8.97 -25.19
C LYS A 6 69.30 -7.68 -24.89
N VAL A 7 68.71 -7.02 -25.92
CA VAL A 7 67.95 -5.75 -25.69
C VAL A 7 66.42 -6.00 -25.44
N ILE A 8 65.92 -7.16 -25.87
CA ILE A 8 64.46 -7.46 -25.75
C ILE A 8 64.11 -7.97 -24.34
N ILE A 9 65.08 -8.54 -23.60
CA ILE A 9 64.78 -9.07 -22.23
C ILE A 9 64.82 -7.97 -21.16
N ALA A 10 65.42 -6.82 -21.39
CA ALA A 10 65.46 -5.72 -20.43
C ALA A 10 64.24 -4.81 -20.53
N LEU A 11 63.45 -4.86 -21.62
CA LEU A 11 62.27 -4.02 -21.80
C LEU A 11 61.01 -4.70 -21.26
N CYS A 12 60.97 -6.04 -21.13
CA CYS A 12 59.83 -6.76 -20.58
C CYS A 12 59.79 -6.79 -19.05
N THR A 13 60.92 -6.56 -18.36
CA THR A 13 60.98 -6.53 -16.88
C THR A 13 60.66 -5.17 -16.32
N ALA A 14 60.72 -4.07 -17.07
CA ALA A 14 60.36 -2.74 -16.63
C ALA A 14 58.85 -2.44 -16.70
N ILE A 15 58.09 -3.20 -17.50
CA ILE A 15 56.64 -3.01 -17.65
C ILE A 15 55.84 -3.82 -16.62
N ALA A 16 56.44 -4.81 -15.96
CA ALA A 16 55.75 -5.62 -14.95
C ALA A 16 55.79 -5.05 -13.54
N LEU A 17 56.46 -3.95 -13.27
CA LEU A 17 56.58 -3.37 -11.92
C LEU A 17 55.75 -2.08 -11.71
N VAL A 18 54.96 -1.63 -12.70
CA VAL A 18 54.12 -0.42 -12.59
C VAL A 18 52.65 -0.73 -12.39
N ALA A 19 52.22 -2.01 -12.36
CA ALA A 19 50.80 -2.38 -12.36
C ALA A 19 50.25 -2.89 -11.02
N PHE A 20 50.87 -2.63 -9.88
CA PHE A 20 50.31 -3.04 -8.58
C PHE A 20 50.45 -1.99 -7.48
N THR A 21 50.15 -0.73 -7.79
CA THR A 21 49.60 0.15 -6.75
C THR A 21 48.09 0.11 -6.89
N ALA A 22 47.49 -0.95 -6.33
CA ALA A 22 46.05 -0.95 -6.06
C ALA A 22 45.77 0.28 -5.18
N PHE A 23 45.14 1.29 -5.78
CA PHE A 23 44.50 2.35 -5.03
C PHE A 23 43.45 1.66 -4.15
N ILE A 24 43.81 1.39 -2.91
CA ILE A 24 42.87 1.14 -1.85
C ILE A 24 42.16 2.48 -1.65
N ILE A 25 41.08 2.72 -2.45
CA ILE A 25 40.13 3.78 -2.18
C ILE A 25 39.52 3.39 -0.84
N PRO A 26 39.75 4.16 0.24
CA PRO A 26 39.13 3.85 1.50
C PRO A 26 37.62 3.88 1.23
N LYS A 27 36.93 2.74 1.37
CA LYS A 27 35.46 2.72 1.40
C LYS A 27 35.08 3.75 2.45
N LYS A 28 34.58 4.93 2.04
CA LYS A 28 33.96 5.86 2.96
C LYS A 28 32.98 5.01 3.76
N LYS A 29 33.26 4.80 5.03
CA LYS A 29 32.28 4.24 5.97
C LYS A 29 31.04 5.09 5.77
N GLY A 30 30.01 4.53 5.13
CA GLY A 30 28.75 5.20 4.96
C GLY A 30 28.34 5.69 6.34
N ALA A 31 28.05 6.96 6.49
CA ALA A 31 27.58 7.53 7.74
C ALA A 31 26.48 6.61 8.29
N ALA A 32 26.64 6.15 9.52
CA ALA A 32 25.67 5.26 10.16
C ALA A 32 24.29 5.91 10.00
N ARG A 33 23.35 5.18 9.38
CA ARG A 33 22.00 5.71 9.20
C ARG A 33 21.46 6.05 10.58
N PRO A 34 20.98 7.26 10.84
CA PRO A 34 20.50 7.63 12.16
C PRO A 34 19.38 6.70 12.56
N VAL A 35 19.50 6.16 13.74
CA VAL A 35 18.52 5.24 14.31
C VAL A 35 17.51 6.09 15.07
N PHE A 36 16.36 6.38 14.43
CA PHE A 36 15.26 7.02 15.13
C PHE A 36 14.75 6.13 16.25
N LYS A 37 14.46 6.74 17.39
CA LYS A 37 13.86 6.11 18.55
C LYS A 37 12.39 6.54 18.65
N PHE A 38 11.60 5.76 19.35
CA PHE A 38 10.21 6.08 19.64
C PHE A 38 9.77 5.40 20.93
N ARG A 39 8.78 5.98 21.57
CA ARG A 39 8.09 5.41 22.73
C ARG A 39 6.61 5.32 22.43
N LEU A 40 6.01 4.16 22.74
CA LEU A 40 4.57 3.91 22.64
C LEU A 40 3.94 3.93 24.03
N THR A 41 2.76 4.53 24.11
CA THR A 41 1.91 4.51 25.30
C THR A 41 0.48 4.17 24.88
N PRO A 42 -0.13 3.09 25.37
CA PRO A 42 -1.52 2.77 25.09
C PRO A 42 -2.42 3.86 25.67
N THR A 43 -3.46 4.23 24.92
CA THR A 43 -4.39 5.30 25.34
C THR A 43 -5.82 4.81 25.37
N LYS A 44 -6.44 4.56 24.23
CA LYS A 44 -7.86 4.24 24.11
C LYS A 44 -8.10 3.01 23.26
N ARG A 45 -9.32 2.49 23.36
CA ARG A 45 -9.87 1.50 22.47
C ARG A 45 -11.27 1.90 22.10
N PHE A 46 -11.51 2.07 20.83
CA PHE A 46 -12.82 2.39 20.29
C PHE A 46 -13.52 1.10 19.85
N VAL A 47 -14.80 0.99 20.19
CA VAL A 47 -15.69 0.00 19.55
C VAL A 47 -16.27 0.70 18.34
N PHE A 48 -15.80 0.30 17.19
CA PHE A 48 -16.26 0.88 15.94
C PHE A 48 -17.34 -0.03 15.35
N ASN A 49 -18.58 0.46 15.29
CA ASN A 49 -19.74 -0.33 14.86
C ASN A 49 -19.78 -0.55 13.33
N SER A 50 -18.72 -0.25 12.62
CA SER A 50 -18.60 -0.51 11.20
C SER A 50 -17.44 -1.47 10.95
N PHE A 51 -17.66 -2.43 10.05
CA PHE A 51 -16.61 -3.34 9.65
C PHE A 51 -15.52 -2.59 8.89
N VAL A 52 -14.39 -2.37 9.55
CA VAL A 52 -13.22 -1.72 8.97
C VAL A 52 -12.32 -2.77 8.34
N ASP A 53 -12.27 -2.79 7.03
CA ASP A 53 -11.38 -3.67 6.26
C ASP A 53 -10.56 -2.87 5.24
N CYS A 54 -10.04 -1.75 5.70
CA CYS A 54 -9.26 -0.79 4.94
C CYS A 54 -8.44 0.10 5.88
N ASN A 55 -7.48 0.84 5.36
CA ASN A 55 -6.91 1.97 6.08
C ASN A 55 -8.04 2.94 6.41
N MET A 56 -8.01 3.51 7.61
CA MET A 56 -9.00 4.50 7.97
C MET A 56 -8.73 5.81 7.24
N SER A 57 -9.49 6.03 6.16
CA SER A 57 -9.42 7.27 5.39
C SER A 57 -10.07 8.40 6.15
N GLU A 58 -9.34 9.47 6.36
CA GLU A 58 -9.83 10.64 7.07
C GLU A 58 -9.34 11.93 6.41
N VAL A 59 -10.06 13.00 6.70
CA VAL A 59 -9.73 14.34 6.20
C VAL A 59 -10.36 15.42 7.07
N TRP A 60 -9.71 16.57 7.14
CA TRP A 60 -10.32 17.78 7.66
C TRP A 60 -10.98 18.56 6.52
N VAL A 61 -12.31 18.69 6.59
CA VAL A 61 -13.08 19.53 5.67
C VAL A 61 -13.53 20.79 6.45
N ALA A 62 -12.90 21.90 6.21
CA ALA A 62 -13.01 23.09 7.08
C ALA A 62 -12.70 22.72 8.53
N ASP A 63 -13.59 22.90 9.46
CA ASP A 63 -13.42 22.62 10.88
C ASP A 63 -14.00 21.27 11.30
N THR A 64 -14.32 20.42 10.31
CA THR A 64 -14.94 19.12 10.55
C THR A 64 -13.92 18.02 10.22
N PHE A 65 -13.60 17.18 11.20
CA PHE A 65 -12.89 15.93 10.98
C PHE A 65 -13.85 14.88 10.45
N ARG A 66 -13.50 14.24 9.34
CA ARG A 66 -14.37 13.26 8.66
C ARG A 66 -13.62 11.98 8.40
N ILE A 67 -14.24 10.85 8.75
CA ILE A 67 -13.72 9.49 8.50
C ILE A 67 -14.67 8.73 7.58
N PHE A 68 -14.10 7.82 6.77
CA PHE A 68 -14.83 7.00 5.79
C PHE A 68 -14.55 5.51 6.01
N PRO A 69 -15.17 4.86 7.01
CA PRO A 69 -15.05 3.42 7.20
C PRO A 69 -15.99 2.63 6.29
N GLY A 70 -15.73 1.33 6.15
CA GLY A 70 -16.61 0.41 5.47
C GLY A 70 -16.40 0.31 3.97
N LYS A 71 -17.31 -0.39 3.29
CA LYS A 71 -17.22 -0.65 1.85
C LYS A 71 -18.50 -0.26 1.10
N TYR A 72 -18.32 0.03 -0.18
CA TYR A 72 -19.39 0.25 -1.15
C TYR A 72 -19.29 -0.78 -2.27
N GLY A 73 -20.44 -1.12 -2.87
CA GLY A 73 -20.53 -1.94 -4.07
C GLY A 73 -20.90 -3.39 -3.79
N GLU A 74 -20.76 -4.24 -4.78
CA GLU A 74 -21.17 -5.63 -4.73
C GLU A 74 -19.97 -6.57 -4.64
N ASP A 75 -20.02 -7.44 -3.66
CA ASP A 75 -19.05 -8.52 -3.49
C ASP A 75 -19.72 -9.85 -3.83
N PRO A 76 -19.20 -10.65 -4.77
CA PRO A 76 -19.79 -11.93 -5.15
C PRO A 76 -19.91 -12.95 -4.02
N LEU A 77 -19.10 -12.81 -2.96
CA LEU A 77 -19.19 -13.69 -1.77
C LEU A 77 -20.21 -13.20 -0.76
N TRP A 78 -20.21 -11.88 -0.50
CA TRP A 78 -20.93 -11.27 0.62
C TRP A 78 -22.18 -10.51 0.18
N GLY A 79 -22.35 -10.30 -1.16
CA GLY A 79 -23.45 -9.55 -1.74
C GLY A 79 -23.26 -8.04 -1.69
N PRO A 80 -24.33 -7.28 -1.99
CA PRO A 80 -24.27 -5.84 -2.03
C PRO A 80 -23.99 -5.25 -0.64
N SER A 81 -23.22 -4.17 -0.60
CA SER A 81 -22.93 -3.43 0.61
C SER A 81 -23.01 -1.93 0.36
N ASN A 82 -23.54 -1.21 1.31
CA ASN A 82 -23.54 0.25 1.36
C ASN A 82 -23.08 0.73 2.73
N ASN A 83 -22.01 0.10 3.23
CA ASN A 83 -21.43 0.43 4.52
C ASN A 83 -20.36 1.51 4.42
N LEU A 84 -20.02 1.98 3.21
CA LEU A 84 -19.21 3.18 3.06
C LEU A 84 -20.06 4.37 3.48
N LYS A 85 -19.84 4.79 4.71
CA LYS A 85 -20.49 5.93 5.32
C LYS A 85 -19.41 6.83 5.88
N PHE A 86 -19.71 8.05 6.19
CA PHE A 86 -18.79 8.93 6.89
C PHE A 86 -19.38 9.35 8.25
N ALA A 87 -18.49 9.57 9.19
CA ALA A 87 -18.80 10.21 10.46
C ALA A 87 -18.01 11.50 10.58
N ASP A 88 -18.66 12.51 11.10
CA ASP A 88 -18.11 13.85 11.30
C ASP A 88 -17.86 14.11 12.79
N GLY A 89 -16.87 14.95 13.09
CA GLY A 89 -16.61 15.43 14.43
C GLY A 89 -15.84 16.74 14.41
N SER A 90 -15.92 17.53 15.48
CA SER A 90 -15.06 18.68 15.71
C SER A 90 -13.60 18.27 16.03
N HIS A 91 -13.41 17.02 16.39
CA HIS A 91 -12.14 16.38 16.67
C HIS A 91 -12.23 14.86 16.44
N ILE A 92 -11.08 14.20 16.42
CA ILE A 92 -10.96 12.77 16.12
C ILE A 92 -11.82 11.90 17.05
N ASP A 93 -11.80 12.15 18.36
CA ASP A 93 -12.53 11.35 19.35
C ASP A 93 -14.04 11.41 19.15
N GLU A 94 -14.57 12.56 18.73
CA GLU A 94 -15.99 12.73 18.44
C GLU A 94 -16.37 11.87 17.22
N ALA A 95 -15.62 11.98 16.12
CA ALA A 95 -15.90 11.18 14.92
C ALA A 95 -15.89 9.67 15.20
N PHE A 96 -14.96 9.20 16.04
CA PHE A 96 -14.87 7.79 16.43
C PHE A 96 -15.92 7.34 17.45
N SER A 97 -16.56 8.25 18.14
CA SER A 97 -17.59 7.94 19.16
C SER A 97 -18.99 7.79 18.60
N HIS A 98 -19.22 8.15 17.33
CA HIS A 98 -20.52 8.03 16.69
C HIS A 98 -21.02 6.60 16.66
N LYS A 99 -22.33 6.43 16.82
CA LYS A 99 -23.02 5.17 16.60
C LYS A 99 -23.27 4.96 15.12
N GLU A 100 -23.48 3.71 14.71
CA GLU A 100 -23.66 3.36 13.30
C GLU A 100 -24.82 4.10 12.60
N ASP A 101 -25.91 4.38 13.32
CA ASP A 101 -27.08 5.11 12.84
C ASP A 101 -26.82 6.63 12.64
N GLU A 102 -25.77 7.15 13.24
CA GLU A 102 -25.32 8.54 13.06
C GLU A 102 -24.43 8.72 11.82
N PHE A 103 -23.98 7.61 11.21
CA PHE A 103 -23.13 7.66 10.03
C PHE A 103 -23.95 7.96 8.78
N VAL A 104 -23.43 8.86 7.94
CA VAL A 104 -24.08 9.32 6.72
C VAL A 104 -23.51 8.61 5.49
N ALA A 105 -24.38 8.03 4.67
CA ALA A 105 -23.97 7.44 3.40
C ALA A 105 -23.70 8.56 2.36
N PRO A 106 -22.52 8.62 1.74
CA PRO A 106 -22.27 9.54 0.64
C PRO A 106 -23.03 9.08 -0.61
N LYS A 107 -23.30 10.02 -1.51
CA LYS A 107 -23.78 9.67 -2.85
C LYS A 107 -22.62 9.09 -3.67
N MET A 108 -22.73 7.83 -4.03
CA MET A 108 -21.72 7.09 -4.77
C MET A 108 -22.08 6.97 -6.25
N PRO A 109 -21.08 6.82 -7.15
CA PRO A 109 -21.33 6.47 -8.55
C PRO A 109 -21.99 5.09 -8.62
N PRO A 110 -22.75 4.78 -9.70
CA PRO A 110 -23.39 3.48 -9.81
C PRO A 110 -22.36 2.35 -9.87
N ASN A 111 -22.61 1.29 -9.11
CA ASN A 111 -21.86 0.04 -9.16
C ASN A 111 -22.53 -0.87 -10.20
N THR A 112 -21.73 -1.46 -11.08
CA THR A 112 -22.18 -2.33 -12.16
C THR A 112 -21.86 -3.80 -11.84
N PRO A 113 -22.55 -4.76 -12.46
CA PRO A 113 -22.24 -6.18 -12.26
C PRO A 113 -20.81 -6.54 -12.66
N PRO A 114 -20.19 -7.53 -12.01
CA PRO A 114 -18.88 -8.04 -12.40
C PRO A 114 -18.78 -8.38 -13.87
N GLY A 115 -17.64 -8.10 -14.50
CA GLY A 115 -17.39 -8.36 -15.91
C GLY A 115 -17.99 -7.35 -16.89
N THR A 116 -18.65 -6.30 -16.41
CA THR A 116 -19.14 -5.19 -17.23
C THR A 116 -18.23 -3.98 -17.13
N PRO A 117 -18.19 -3.07 -18.12
CA PRO A 117 -17.47 -1.81 -18.00
C PRO A 117 -18.02 -0.95 -16.86
N GLY A 118 -17.15 -0.21 -16.18
CA GLY A 118 -17.51 0.72 -15.13
C GLY A 118 -16.99 0.32 -13.75
N LEU A 119 -17.55 0.95 -12.70
CA LEU A 119 -17.23 0.63 -11.32
C LEU A 119 -18.02 -0.60 -10.88
N HIS A 120 -17.31 -1.66 -10.52
CA HIS A 120 -17.95 -2.88 -10.04
C HIS A 120 -17.10 -3.59 -8.98
N GLY A 121 -17.74 -4.47 -8.23
CA GLY A 121 -17.12 -5.14 -7.10
C GLY A 121 -17.06 -4.26 -5.86
N ALA A 122 -16.45 -4.76 -4.83
CA ALA A 122 -16.32 -4.06 -3.57
C ALA A 122 -15.26 -2.95 -3.66
N VAL A 123 -15.55 -1.83 -3.01
CA VAL A 123 -14.71 -0.60 -3.01
C VAL A 123 -14.53 -0.12 -1.58
N TRP A 124 -13.27 0.09 -1.19
CA TRP A 124 -12.89 0.73 0.07
C TRP A 124 -12.07 1.98 -0.20
N PHE A 125 -12.34 3.06 0.53
CA PHE A 125 -11.46 4.22 0.54
C PHE A 125 -10.29 3.96 1.47
N GLU A 126 -9.09 4.03 0.92
CA GLU A 126 -7.86 3.72 1.67
C GLU A 126 -7.06 4.97 2.04
N SER A 127 -7.21 6.03 1.26
CA SER A 127 -6.48 7.27 1.47
C SER A 127 -7.21 8.42 0.80
N ILE A 128 -7.27 9.56 1.49
CA ILE A 128 -7.86 10.79 0.95
C ILE A 128 -6.75 11.83 0.73
N TYR A 129 -6.63 12.30 -0.50
CA TYR A 129 -5.84 13.48 -0.82
C TYR A 129 -6.77 14.69 -0.93
N GLN A 130 -6.51 15.73 -0.16
CA GLN A 130 -7.20 17.00 -0.26
C GLN A 130 -6.43 17.92 -1.21
N ASP A 131 -7.13 18.46 -2.21
CA ASP A 131 -6.53 19.39 -3.16
C ASP A 131 -6.08 20.67 -2.44
N ASN A 132 -4.78 20.91 -2.40
CA ASN A 132 -4.20 22.05 -1.73
C ASN A 132 -4.37 23.36 -2.53
N THR A 133 -4.83 23.28 -3.77
CA THR A 133 -5.15 24.45 -4.60
C THR A 133 -6.58 24.95 -4.38
N ASP A 134 -7.47 24.10 -3.84
CA ASP A 134 -8.83 24.47 -3.47
C ASP A 134 -8.86 25.17 -2.11
N GLN A 135 -9.06 26.47 -2.12
CA GLN A 135 -9.14 27.28 -0.90
C GLN A 135 -10.33 26.94 -0.02
N THR A 136 -11.35 26.29 -0.55
CA THR A 136 -12.51 25.82 0.24
C THR A 136 -12.21 24.54 1.03
N GLY A 137 -11.17 23.80 0.63
CA GLY A 137 -10.80 22.50 1.19
C GLY A 137 -11.83 21.41 0.95
N LYS A 138 -12.78 21.60 0.01
CA LYS A 138 -13.86 20.65 -0.29
C LYS A 138 -13.52 19.70 -1.43
N THR A 139 -12.51 20.01 -2.23
CA THR A 139 -12.07 19.12 -3.31
C THR A 139 -11.18 18.03 -2.75
N LEU A 140 -11.67 16.80 -2.84
CA LEU A 140 -11.04 15.60 -2.31
C LEU A 140 -10.86 14.58 -3.42
N PHE A 141 -9.76 13.81 -3.33
CA PHE A 141 -9.51 12.64 -4.15
C PHE A 141 -9.35 11.43 -3.24
N ALA A 142 -10.26 10.47 -3.36
CA ALA A 142 -10.17 9.20 -2.66
C ALA A 142 -9.44 8.17 -3.53
N LEU A 143 -8.36 7.61 -2.99
CA LEU A 143 -7.67 6.45 -3.55
C LEU A 143 -8.38 5.23 -3.00
N TYR A 144 -9.04 4.49 -3.87
CA TYR A 144 -9.83 3.35 -3.46
C TYR A 144 -9.20 2.02 -3.89
N HIS A 145 -9.26 1.05 -3.00
CA HIS A 145 -9.06 -0.35 -3.32
C HIS A 145 -10.35 -0.88 -3.95
N ASN A 146 -10.23 -1.59 -5.05
CA ASN A 146 -11.36 -2.24 -5.71
C ASN A 146 -11.09 -3.74 -5.89
N GLU A 147 -11.91 -4.56 -5.28
CA GLU A 147 -11.95 -5.99 -5.59
C GLU A 147 -12.72 -6.21 -6.88
N ASN A 148 -11.98 -6.26 -7.97
CA ASN A 148 -12.53 -6.45 -9.31
C ASN A 148 -12.70 -7.95 -9.60
N TYR A 149 -13.89 -8.32 -10.06
CA TYR A 149 -14.22 -9.67 -10.52
C TYR A 149 -14.38 -9.67 -12.04
N PRO A 150 -13.30 -9.82 -12.81
CA PRO A 150 -13.36 -9.76 -14.26
C PRO A 150 -14.13 -10.95 -14.84
N ALA A 151 -14.71 -10.78 -16.03
CA ALA A 151 -15.47 -11.81 -16.73
C ALA A 151 -14.67 -13.10 -17.03
N THR A 152 -13.34 -13.01 -16.98
CA THR A 152 -12.42 -14.15 -17.14
C THR A 152 -12.39 -15.08 -15.94
N LEU A 153 -12.87 -14.63 -14.79
CA LEU A 153 -12.97 -15.45 -13.59
C LEU A 153 -14.39 -16.02 -13.47
N PRO A 154 -14.55 -17.30 -13.06
CA PRO A 154 -15.87 -17.93 -12.98
C PRO A 154 -16.79 -17.24 -11.97
N TYR A 155 -17.89 -16.72 -12.41
CA TYR A 155 -18.98 -16.23 -11.59
C TYR A 155 -20.35 -16.54 -12.22
N ASP A 156 -21.40 -16.51 -11.41
CA ASP A 156 -22.75 -16.64 -11.89
C ASP A 156 -23.26 -15.29 -12.37
N ALA A 157 -23.40 -15.13 -13.68
CA ALA A 157 -23.87 -13.90 -14.30
C ALA A 157 -25.28 -13.46 -13.85
N LYS A 158 -26.13 -14.39 -13.38
CA LYS A 158 -27.49 -14.07 -12.93
C LYS A 158 -27.51 -13.49 -11.52
N THR A 159 -26.62 -14.00 -10.65
CA THR A 159 -26.57 -13.61 -9.24
C THR A 159 -25.43 -12.68 -8.92
N GLY A 160 -24.50 -12.46 -9.85
CA GLY A 160 -23.28 -11.72 -9.62
C GLY A 160 -22.32 -12.42 -8.64
N LYS A 161 -22.67 -13.62 -8.15
CA LYS A 161 -21.89 -14.34 -7.14
C LYS A 161 -20.89 -15.27 -7.81
N GLY A 162 -19.70 -15.33 -7.23
CA GLY A 162 -18.70 -16.28 -7.67
C GLY A 162 -19.12 -17.74 -7.46
N TYR A 163 -18.62 -18.61 -8.28
CA TYR A 163 -18.87 -20.03 -8.18
C TYR A 163 -17.94 -20.68 -7.15
N LYS A 164 -18.49 -21.25 -6.12
CA LYS A 164 -17.76 -22.19 -5.27
C LYS A 164 -17.56 -23.51 -6.03
N ASN A 165 -16.36 -24.04 -6.04
CA ASN A 165 -16.03 -25.38 -6.57
C ASN A 165 -16.36 -25.62 -8.04
N LYS A 166 -16.53 -24.61 -8.89
CA LYS A 166 -16.78 -24.81 -10.30
C LYS A 166 -15.50 -24.90 -11.11
N LYS A 167 -15.60 -25.62 -12.22
CA LYS A 167 -14.47 -25.88 -13.10
C LYS A 167 -13.98 -24.57 -13.72
N TRP A 168 -12.74 -24.30 -13.52
CA TRP A 168 -12.01 -23.26 -14.23
C TRP A 168 -11.80 -23.66 -15.68
N PRO A 169 -11.74 -22.71 -16.62
CA PRO A 169 -11.43 -23.02 -17.98
C PRO A 169 -10.18 -23.89 -18.12
N GLN A 170 -10.19 -24.85 -19.04
CA GLN A 170 -9.05 -25.71 -19.38
C GLN A 170 -8.47 -26.56 -18.24
N GLY A 171 -9.32 -27.02 -17.33
CA GLY A 171 -8.89 -27.94 -16.27
C GLY A 171 -8.01 -27.33 -15.19
N LEU A 172 -7.96 -26.01 -15.10
CA LEU A 172 -7.33 -25.32 -13.99
C LEU A 172 -8.14 -25.54 -12.71
N LYS A 173 -7.45 -25.72 -11.60
CA LYS A 173 -8.06 -25.74 -10.28
C LYS A 173 -7.93 -24.32 -9.70
N GLY A 174 -9.02 -23.63 -9.57
CA GLY A 174 -9.08 -22.38 -8.84
C GLY A 174 -9.31 -22.59 -7.35
N PRO A 175 -9.23 -21.54 -6.54
CA PRO A 175 -9.61 -21.58 -5.13
C PRO A 175 -11.07 -21.96 -4.97
N SER A 176 -11.43 -22.47 -3.81
CA SER A 176 -12.81 -22.91 -3.50
C SER A 176 -13.82 -21.76 -3.43
N SER A 177 -13.35 -20.53 -3.42
CA SER A 177 -14.14 -19.30 -3.43
C SER A 177 -13.74 -18.42 -4.63
N PRO A 178 -14.62 -17.50 -5.08
CA PRO A 178 -14.26 -16.54 -6.10
C PRO A 178 -13.11 -15.69 -5.63
N SER A 179 -12.22 -15.33 -6.54
CA SER A 179 -11.09 -14.47 -6.25
C SER A 179 -11.19 -13.19 -7.06
N ALA A 180 -10.88 -12.09 -6.43
CA ALA A 180 -10.75 -10.80 -7.06
C ALA A 180 -9.37 -10.62 -7.69
N VAL A 181 -9.29 -9.77 -8.70
CA VAL A 181 -8.06 -9.11 -9.13
C VAL A 181 -8.15 -7.67 -8.65
N CYS A 182 -7.35 -7.33 -7.67
CA CYS A 182 -7.44 -6.03 -7.04
C CYS A 182 -6.85 -4.94 -7.94
N ARG A 183 -7.46 -3.77 -7.90
CA ARG A 183 -6.98 -2.57 -8.60
C ARG A 183 -7.21 -1.33 -7.75
N ILE A 184 -6.52 -0.27 -8.07
CA ILE A 184 -6.64 0.99 -7.36
C ILE A 184 -7.10 2.07 -8.31
N GLY A 185 -8.15 2.77 -7.92
CA GLY A 185 -8.70 3.87 -8.68
C GLY A 185 -8.81 5.16 -7.86
N ILE A 186 -9.32 6.20 -8.52
CA ILE A 186 -9.49 7.53 -7.96
C ILE A 186 -10.94 7.96 -8.10
N MET A 187 -11.53 8.40 -7.00
CA MET A 187 -12.79 9.14 -6.99
C MET A 187 -12.56 10.58 -6.58
N LYS A 188 -13.34 11.50 -7.13
CA LYS A 188 -13.31 12.92 -6.81
C LYS A 188 -14.60 13.35 -6.14
N SER A 189 -14.47 14.16 -5.11
CA SER A 189 -15.54 14.95 -4.51
C SER A 189 -15.22 16.43 -4.60
N THR A 190 -16.24 17.28 -4.76
CA THR A 190 -16.14 18.74 -4.71
C THR A 190 -17.00 19.35 -3.59
N ASP A 191 -17.59 18.50 -2.76
CA ASP A 191 -18.50 18.87 -1.68
C ASP A 191 -18.06 18.34 -0.29
N GLY A 192 -16.75 18.06 -0.18
CA GLY A 192 -16.14 17.58 1.05
C GLY A 192 -16.45 16.11 1.35
N GLY A 193 -16.69 15.29 0.31
CA GLY A 193 -16.90 13.85 0.47
C GLY A 193 -18.35 13.43 0.65
N ARG A 194 -19.33 14.33 0.45
CA ARG A 194 -20.76 14.01 0.50
C ARG A 194 -21.26 13.33 -0.77
N SER A 195 -20.63 13.63 -1.90
CA SER A 195 -20.83 12.92 -3.16
C SER A 195 -19.50 12.66 -3.87
N TRP A 196 -19.46 11.58 -4.64
CA TRP A 196 -18.26 11.12 -5.33
C TRP A 196 -18.54 10.82 -6.79
N LYS A 197 -17.55 11.15 -7.63
CA LYS A 197 -17.49 10.77 -9.04
C LYS A 197 -16.30 9.85 -9.24
N ASN A 198 -16.49 8.75 -9.95
CA ASN A 198 -15.39 7.88 -10.35
C ASN A 198 -14.60 8.53 -11.50
N ASN A 199 -13.33 8.82 -11.26
CA ASN A 199 -12.41 9.35 -12.28
C ASN A 199 -11.71 8.24 -13.07
N GLY A 200 -11.74 7.00 -12.58
CA GLY A 200 -11.15 5.85 -13.26
C GLY A 200 -10.04 5.16 -12.49
N ILE A 201 -9.42 4.22 -13.16
CA ILE A 201 -8.37 3.37 -12.59
C ILE A 201 -7.02 4.10 -12.68
N PHE A 202 -6.31 4.14 -11.56
CA PHE A 202 -4.97 4.68 -11.47
C PHE A 202 -3.91 3.62 -11.80
N ILE A 203 -3.99 2.46 -11.15
CA ILE A 203 -3.13 1.30 -11.43
C ILE A 203 -3.93 0.01 -11.33
N GLU A 204 -3.59 -0.92 -12.19
CA GLU A 204 -4.15 -2.26 -12.21
C GLU A 204 -3.10 -3.27 -12.70
N ASP A 205 -3.40 -4.54 -12.59
CA ASP A 205 -2.61 -5.59 -13.19
C ASP A 205 -3.25 -6.00 -14.53
N GLU A 206 -2.52 -5.92 -15.62
CA GLU A 206 -2.99 -6.38 -16.93
C GLU A 206 -3.22 -7.89 -16.95
N GLN A 207 -2.73 -8.59 -15.95
CA GLN A 207 -2.86 -10.03 -15.82
C GLN A 207 -4.25 -10.55 -15.35
N PRO A 208 -5.33 -9.77 -15.22
CA PRO A 208 -6.67 -10.36 -15.12
C PRO A 208 -7.06 -11.18 -16.37
N ARG A 209 -6.30 -11.05 -17.43
CA ARG A 209 -6.33 -12.02 -18.54
C ARG A 209 -5.62 -13.33 -18.19
N LEU A 210 -4.86 -13.33 -17.13
CA LEU A 210 -4.34 -14.53 -16.54
C LEU A 210 -5.41 -15.11 -15.66
N ILE A 211 -5.89 -16.11 -16.14
CA ILE A 211 -6.44 -17.19 -15.37
C ILE A 211 -5.54 -17.33 -14.14
N LEU A 212 -6.14 -17.28 -12.97
CA LEU A 212 -5.51 -17.64 -11.72
C LEU A 212 -4.54 -18.78 -11.93
N HIS A 213 -3.29 -18.59 -11.57
CA HIS A 213 -2.43 -19.75 -11.59
C HIS A 213 -2.92 -20.76 -10.55
N PRO A 214 -2.96 -22.05 -10.91
CA PRO A 214 -3.67 -23.07 -10.15
C PRO A 214 -3.04 -23.32 -8.77
N ASP A 215 -1.83 -22.86 -8.56
CA ASP A 215 -1.06 -23.03 -7.32
C ASP A 215 -1.20 -21.83 -6.36
N ASN A 216 -1.96 -20.80 -6.76
CA ASN A 216 -2.32 -19.71 -5.87
C ASN A 216 -3.34 -20.20 -4.85
N THR A 217 -2.90 -20.34 -3.60
CA THR A 217 -3.73 -20.74 -2.47
C THR A 217 -4.32 -19.56 -1.71
N ALA A 218 -4.04 -18.32 -2.13
CA ALA A 218 -4.68 -17.14 -1.57
C ALA A 218 -6.19 -17.25 -1.76
N ALA A 219 -6.93 -17.13 -0.67
CA ALA A 219 -8.37 -17.40 -0.69
C ALA A 219 -9.16 -16.35 -1.44
N ASN A 220 -8.68 -15.10 -1.46
CA ASN A 220 -9.46 -13.94 -1.87
C ASN A 220 -8.95 -13.26 -3.14
N PHE A 221 -7.63 -13.29 -3.41
CA PHE A 221 -7.05 -12.53 -4.52
C PHE A 221 -6.31 -13.42 -5.52
N ALA A 222 -6.52 -13.09 -6.78
CA ALA A 222 -5.87 -13.71 -7.93
C ALA A 222 -4.71 -12.88 -8.48
N GLY A 223 -4.34 -11.81 -7.79
CA GLY A 223 -3.36 -10.83 -8.22
C GLY A 223 -3.88 -9.41 -8.09
N GLY A 224 -3.17 -8.47 -8.66
CA GLY A 224 -3.54 -7.06 -8.68
C GLY A 224 -2.83 -6.21 -7.63
N THR A 225 -3.46 -5.15 -7.19
CA THR A 225 -2.90 -4.13 -6.30
C THR A 225 -3.92 -3.68 -5.26
N GLY A 226 -3.52 -3.47 -4.01
CA GLY A 226 -4.45 -3.08 -2.97
C GLY A 226 -3.83 -2.29 -1.82
N ASP A 227 -4.68 -1.93 -0.85
CA ASP A 227 -4.34 -1.28 0.40
C ASP A 227 -3.43 -0.03 0.24
N PRO A 228 -3.83 0.97 -0.57
CA PRO A 228 -2.95 2.10 -0.86
C PRO A 228 -2.90 3.14 0.26
N SER A 229 -1.73 3.75 0.42
CA SER A 229 -1.52 4.99 1.17
C SER A 229 -0.91 6.04 0.24
N ALA A 230 -1.50 7.23 0.18
CA ALA A 230 -1.10 8.26 -0.75
C ALA A 230 -0.51 9.49 -0.04
N VAL A 231 0.56 10.04 -0.60
CA VAL A 231 1.17 11.29 -0.15
C VAL A 231 1.56 12.16 -1.33
N ALA A 232 1.27 13.46 -1.25
CA ALA A 232 1.72 14.42 -2.24
C ALA A 232 3.14 14.89 -1.93
N SER A 233 4.00 14.93 -2.95
CA SER A 233 5.34 15.50 -2.87
C SER A 233 5.73 16.15 -4.21
N GLY A 234 6.03 17.44 -4.18
CA GLY A 234 6.23 18.23 -5.39
C GLY A 234 4.98 18.23 -6.27
N LYS A 235 5.14 17.91 -7.54
CA LYS A 235 4.03 17.87 -8.52
C LYS A 235 3.36 16.51 -8.66
N TYR A 236 3.71 15.53 -7.80
CA TYR A 236 3.19 14.18 -7.88
C TYR A 236 2.41 13.78 -6.63
N LEU A 237 1.39 12.97 -6.83
CA LEU A 237 0.84 12.08 -5.80
C LEU A 237 1.57 10.75 -5.90
N TYR A 238 2.16 10.31 -4.79
CA TYR A 238 2.81 9.01 -4.65
C TYR A 238 1.89 8.08 -3.90
N LEU A 239 1.82 6.85 -4.38
CA LEU A 239 0.98 5.80 -3.85
C LEU A 239 1.85 4.63 -3.40
N PHE A 240 1.84 4.31 -2.11
CA PHE A 240 2.43 3.09 -1.56
C PHE A 240 1.32 2.06 -1.45
N TYR A 241 1.54 0.85 -1.92
CA TYR A 241 0.48 -0.14 -2.05
C TYR A 241 1.00 -1.57 -1.97
N GLY A 242 0.11 -2.51 -1.65
CA GLY A 242 0.36 -3.94 -1.78
C GLY A 242 0.36 -4.36 -3.24
N GLU A 243 1.46 -4.99 -3.69
CA GLU A 243 1.59 -5.58 -5.01
C GLU A 243 1.30 -7.08 -4.90
N TYR A 244 0.26 -7.54 -5.58
CA TYR A 244 -0.18 -8.94 -5.59
C TYR A 244 -0.02 -9.59 -6.96
N GLY A 245 0.43 -8.84 -7.96
CA GLY A 245 0.64 -9.30 -9.32
C GLY A 245 1.79 -10.30 -9.45
N TYR A 246 1.64 -11.24 -10.36
CA TYR A 246 2.73 -12.15 -10.74
C TYR A 246 3.71 -11.41 -11.65
N PRO A 247 5.02 -11.43 -11.36
CA PRO A 247 5.99 -10.71 -12.18
C PRO A 247 6.17 -11.38 -13.54
N GLY A 248 5.62 -10.77 -14.58
CA GLY A 248 5.65 -11.25 -15.97
C GLY A 248 4.34 -11.94 -16.36
N ILE A 249 4.35 -12.57 -17.53
CA ILE A 249 3.18 -13.31 -18.04
C ILE A 249 3.15 -14.69 -17.40
N TYR A 250 2.06 -15.01 -16.70
CA TYR A 250 1.84 -16.35 -16.17
C TYR A 250 1.67 -17.37 -17.30
N LYS A 251 2.47 -18.44 -17.21
CA LYS A 251 2.29 -19.68 -18.00
C LYS A 251 2.49 -20.86 -17.07
N ARG A 252 1.53 -21.79 -17.02
CA ARG A 252 1.61 -22.95 -16.14
C ARG A 252 2.92 -23.74 -16.31
N SER A 253 3.41 -23.86 -17.55
CA SER A 253 4.66 -24.57 -17.88
C SER A 253 5.94 -23.88 -17.37
N THR A 254 5.86 -22.59 -17.08
CA THR A 254 7.02 -21.78 -16.63
C THR A 254 6.78 -21.12 -15.29
N TYR A 255 5.72 -21.52 -14.59
CA TYR A 255 5.43 -21.00 -13.27
C TYR A 255 6.53 -21.39 -12.27
N ASP A 256 7.02 -20.40 -11.57
CA ASP A 256 8.01 -20.56 -10.51
C ASP A 256 7.48 -19.87 -9.24
N PRO A 257 7.08 -20.64 -8.20
CA PRO A 257 6.54 -20.07 -6.98
C PRO A 257 7.54 -19.16 -6.25
N LYS A 258 8.85 -19.27 -6.52
CA LYS A 258 9.86 -18.36 -5.96
C LYS A 258 9.79 -16.95 -6.52
N LYS A 259 9.19 -16.77 -7.70
CA LYS A 259 9.01 -15.46 -8.30
C LYS A 259 7.77 -14.73 -7.76
N GLU A 260 6.79 -15.46 -7.23
CA GLU A 260 5.54 -14.90 -6.72
C GLU A 260 5.77 -14.01 -5.48
N TRP A 261 6.77 -14.31 -4.66
CA TRP A 261 7.07 -13.50 -3.49
C TRP A 261 7.40 -12.04 -3.83
N ALA A 262 7.91 -11.78 -5.02
CA ALA A 262 8.18 -10.43 -5.49
C ALA A 262 6.89 -9.63 -5.72
N GLY A 263 5.77 -10.31 -5.98
CA GLY A 263 4.46 -9.71 -6.11
C GLY A 263 3.73 -9.47 -4.78
N GLN A 264 4.09 -10.18 -3.72
CA GLN A 264 3.51 -9.98 -2.38
C GLN A 264 4.40 -9.05 -1.56
N CYS A 265 4.38 -7.76 -1.89
CA CYS A 265 5.29 -6.78 -1.33
C CYS A 265 4.67 -5.38 -1.31
N ILE A 266 5.31 -4.46 -0.63
CA ILE A 266 4.99 -3.05 -0.76
C ILE A 266 5.78 -2.46 -1.93
N SER A 267 5.06 -1.87 -2.87
CA SER A 267 5.58 -1.12 -4.00
C SER A 267 5.15 0.34 -3.95
N ILE A 268 5.59 1.13 -4.93
CA ILE A 268 5.23 2.54 -5.04
C ILE A 268 4.89 2.89 -6.50
N ALA A 269 3.87 3.72 -6.67
CA ALA A 269 3.52 4.34 -7.95
C ALA A 269 3.40 5.85 -7.79
N ARG A 270 3.29 6.58 -8.90
CA ARG A 270 3.02 8.02 -8.90
C ARG A 270 2.18 8.45 -10.08
N ILE A 271 1.49 9.57 -9.90
CA ILE A 271 0.77 10.29 -10.95
C ILE A 271 1.01 11.80 -10.78
N LEU A 272 0.93 12.58 -11.85
CA LEU A 272 0.92 14.03 -11.72
C LEU A 272 -0.37 14.49 -11.01
N LEU A 273 -0.26 15.48 -10.14
CA LEU A 273 -1.44 16.07 -9.48
C LEU A 273 -2.42 16.66 -10.49
N SER A 274 -1.92 17.15 -11.64
CA SER A 274 -2.74 17.64 -12.76
C SER A 274 -3.55 16.55 -13.46
N ASP A 275 -3.21 15.29 -13.28
CA ASP A 275 -3.81 14.16 -13.98
C ASP A 275 -4.84 13.40 -13.11
N LEU A 276 -5.08 13.86 -11.88
CA LEU A 276 -6.02 13.19 -10.95
C LEU A 276 -7.47 13.19 -11.44
N ASP A 277 -7.83 14.13 -12.32
CA ASP A 277 -9.17 14.19 -12.91
C ASP A 277 -9.39 13.19 -14.04
N ASP A 278 -8.32 12.66 -14.62
CA ASP A 278 -8.31 11.66 -15.68
C ASP A 278 -7.06 10.78 -15.51
N PRO A 279 -7.07 9.86 -14.52
CA PRO A 279 -5.89 9.08 -14.13
C PRO A 279 -5.55 7.93 -15.06
N GLN A 280 -6.46 7.55 -15.95
CA GLN A 280 -6.33 6.36 -16.77
C GLN A 280 -5.06 6.41 -17.64
N GLU A 281 -4.28 5.32 -17.59
CA GLU A 281 -3.00 5.15 -18.31
C GLU A 281 -1.87 6.11 -17.91
N LYS A 282 -2.12 7.05 -16.99
CA LYS A 282 -1.14 8.06 -16.57
C LYS A 282 -0.30 7.64 -15.36
N GLY A 283 -0.75 6.65 -14.62
CA GLY A 283 -0.02 6.08 -13.50
C GLY A 283 1.33 5.50 -13.94
N LYS A 284 2.39 5.75 -13.16
CA LYS A 284 3.72 5.17 -13.37
C LYS A 284 4.14 4.41 -12.13
N ARG A 285 4.48 3.13 -12.29
CA ARG A 285 4.88 2.24 -11.22
C ARG A 285 6.40 2.14 -11.13
N TRP A 286 6.87 1.77 -9.97
CA TRP A 286 8.29 1.58 -9.68
C TRP A 286 8.83 0.32 -10.35
N ASP A 287 9.91 0.44 -11.12
CA ASP A 287 10.58 -0.67 -11.81
C ASP A 287 11.80 -1.22 -11.05
N GLY A 288 12.01 -0.74 -9.82
CA GLY A 288 13.18 -1.05 -8.99
C GLY A 288 14.27 0.02 -9.04
N LYS A 289 14.19 0.98 -10.00
CA LYS A 289 15.14 2.07 -10.18
C LYS A 289 14.47 3.41 -10.38
N SER A 290 13.32 3.43 -11.03
CA SER A 290 12.60 4.63 -11.43
C SER A 290 11.10 4.34 -11.61
N PHE A 291 10.32 5.37 -11.93
CA PHE A 291 8.90 5.24 -12.22
C PHE A 291 8.64 5.08 -13.73
N ASN A 292 9.12 3.97 -14.30
CA ASN A 292 8.99 3.68 -15.73
C ASN A 292 8.04 2.53 -16.06
N ALA A 293 7.68 1.70 -15.08
CA ALA A 293 6.70 0.64 -15.32
C ALA A 293 5.31 1.28 -15.59
N PRO A 294 4.54 0.75 -16.55
CA PRO A 294 3.22 1.28 -16.90
C PRO A 294 2.21 1.02 -15.78
N TYR A 295 1.07 1.74 -15.84
CA TYR A 295 -0.02 1.64 -14.87
C TYR A 295 -0.60 0.23 -14.74
N ASN A 296 -0.61 -0.53 -15.84
CA ASN A 296 -1.14 -1.89 -15.94
C ASN A 296 -0.06 -3.00 -15.87
N GLY A 297 1.18 -2.61 -15.57
CA GLY A 297 2.27 -3.57 -15.36
C GLY A 297 2.40 -3.99 -13.89
N VAL A 298 3.33 -4.88 -13.59
CA VAL A 298 3.65 -5.28 -12.21
C VAL A 298 4.74 -4.39 -11.64
N GLY A 299 4.49 -3.80 -10.47
CA GLY A 299 5.47 -2.99 -9.76
C GLY A 299 6.58 -3.84 -9.14
N LYS A 300 7.74 -3.24 -8.96
CA LYS A 300 8.83 -3.87 -8.21
C LYS A 300 8.74 -3.51 -6.73
N PRO A 301 9.15 -4.42 -5.85
CA PRO A 301 9.15 -4.15 -4.42
C PRO A 301 10.14 -3.04 -4.05
N ILE A 302 9.83 -2.32 -2.99
CA ILE A 302 10.80 -1.49 -2.28
C ILE A 302 11.72 -2.42 -1.49
N SER A 303 12.85 -2.75 -2.07
CA SER A 303 13.74 -3.83 -1.61
C SER A 303 14.19 -3.70 -0.15
N SER A 304 14.35 -2.47 0.34
CA SER A 304 14.83 -2.21 1.71
C SER A 304 13.81 -2.56 2.81
N ILE A 305 12.53 -2.71 2.47
CA ILE A 305 11.46 -3.04 3.42
C ILE A 305 10.89 -4.46 3.28
N GLN A 306 11.45 -5.26 2.39
CA GLN A 306 11.04 -6.65 2.25
C GLN A 306 11.61 -7.54 3.36
N ILE A 307 10.86 -8.59 3.71
CA ILE A 307 11.40 -9.67 4.55
C ILE A 307 12.25 -10.57 3.67
N PRO A 308 13.54 -10.76 3.97
CA PRO A 308 14.40 -11.64 3.18
C PRO A 308 13.90 -13.09 3.18
N LEU A 309 14.08 -13.80 2.06
CA LEU A 309 13.73 -15.22 1.95
C LEU A 309 14.39 -16.08 3.04
N ALA A 310 15.66 -15.80 3.38
CA ALA A 310 16.38 -16.47 4.46
C ALA A 310 15.74 -16.28 5.84
N SER A 311 14.91 -15.24 5.99
CA SER A 311 14.13 -14.95 7.21
C SER A 311 12.67 -15.40 7.11
N GLY A 312 12.35 -16.23 6.11
CA GLY A 312 11.00 -16.73 5.86
C GLY A 312 10.12 -15.80 5.03
N GLY A 313 10.69 -14.80 4.37
CA GLY A 313 9.96 -13.95 3.42
C GLY A 313 9.31 -14.79 2.32
N GLY A 314 8.12 -14.37 1.87
CA GLY A 314 7.40 -15.08 0.82
C GLY A 314 6.02 -14.49 0.58
N PRO A 315 5.32 -14.98 -0.45
CA PRO A 315 4.00 -14.47 -0.83
C PRO A 315 2.89 -14.94 0.12
N ALA A 316 1.75 -14.24 0.08
CA ALA A 316 0.54 -14.64 0.81
C ALA A 316 0.00 -16.00 0.36
N SER A 317 0.24 -16.41 -0.88
CA SER A 317 -0.12 -17.74 -1.39
C SER A 317 0.65 -18.88 -0.71
N SER A 318 1.83 -18.60 -0.14
CA SER A 318 2.60 -19.57 0.62
C SER A 318 2.06 -19.71 2.05
N PRO A 319 1.77 -20.93 2.54
CA PRO A 319 1.24 -21.14 3.89
C PRO A 319 2.11 -20.58 5.03
N LYS A 320 3.40 -20.35 4.77
CA LYS A 320 4.37 -19.82 5.74
C LYS A 320 5.12 -18.58 5.22
N GLY A 321 4.66 -18.02 4.12
CA GLY A 321 5.26 -16.80 3.56
C GLY A 321 5.01 -15.63 4.48
N LYS A 322 6.08 -14.92 4.87
CA LYS A 322 6.01 -13.71 5.70
C LYS A 322 6.20 -12.48 4.83
N TYR A 323 5.37 -11.48 5.01
CA TYR A 323 5.41 -10.25 4.22
C TYR A 323 4.89 -9.06 5.01
N PHE A 324 5.25 -7.86 4.55
CA PHE A 324 4.65 -6.62 5.02
C PHE A 324 3.54 -6.18 4.06
N TRP A 325 2.48 -5.59 4.60
CA TRP A 325 1.32 -5.13 3.85
C TRP A 325 0.62 -3.97 4.56
N GLY A 326 -0.42 -3.38 3.93
CA GLY A 326 -1.19 -2.29 4.50
C GLY A 326 -0.30 -1.09 4.86
N PRO A 327 0.47 -0.51 3.92
CA PRO A 327 1.34 0.60 4.23
C PRO A 327 0.54 1.85 4.60
N SER A 328 1.02 2.59 5.59
CA SER A 328 0.55 3.95 5.89
C SER A 328 1.75 4.88 5.98
N VAL A 329 1.76 5.93 5.15
CA VAL A 329 2.93 6.80 4.97
C VAL A 329 2.59 8.22 5.34
N SER A 330 3.46 8.85 6.13
CA SER A 330 3.33 10.22 6.61
C SER A 330 4.66 10.95 6.57
N TRP A 331 4.65 12.26 6.35
CA TRP A 331 5.80 13.11 6.56
C TRP A 331 5.91 13.54 8.02
N ASN A 332 7.01 13.23 8.68
CA ASN A 332 7.25 13.67 10.04
C ASN A 332 8.14 14.92 10.04
N THR A 333 7.57 16.05 10.47
CA THR A 333 8.24 17.35 10.45
C THR A 333 9.31 17.47 11.52
N TYR A 334 9.21 16.74 12.63
CA TYR A 334 10.21 16.72 13.70
C TYR A 334 11.44 15.91 13.30
N LEU A 335 11.23 14.74 12.67
CA LEU A 335 12.31 13.87 12.21
C LEU A 335 12.91 14.30 10.87
N HIS A 336 12.24 15.19 10.14
CA HIS A 336 12.53 15.51 8.74
C HIS A 336 12.67 14.26 7.87
N ALA A 337 11.70 13.35 8.00
CA ALA A 337 11.69 12.06 7.33
C ALA A 337 10.27 11.58 7.04
N TRP A 338 10.14 10.79 5.98
CA TRP A 338 8.96 9.96 5.76
C TRP A 338 8.95 8.82 6.77
N VAL A 339 7.78 8.55 7.31
CA VAL A 339 7.51 7.42 8.21
C VAL A 339 6.54 6.50 7.52
N MET A 340 6.84 5.22 7.46
CA MET A 340 5.95 4.18 6.95
C MET A 340 5.63 3.20 8.07
N LEU A 341 4.36 3.01 8.34
CA LEU A 341 3.87 1.88 9.12
C LEU A 341 3.45 0.76 8.19
N MET A 342 3.52 -0.46 8.67
CA MET A 342 3.08 -1.66 7.96
C MET A 342 2.73 -2.77 8.93
N ALA A 343 1.72 -3.54 8.62
CA ALA A 343 1.42 -4.77 9.32
C ALA A 343 2.32 -5.90 8.79
N LYS A 344 2.73 -6.82 9.66
CA LYS A 344 3.41 -8.05 9.27
C LYS A 344 2.43 -9.19 9.30
N ALA A 345 2.35 -9.93 8.22
CA ALA A 345 1.48 -11.09 8.08
C ALA A 345 2.23 -12.35 7.69
N GLU A 346 1.54 -13.49 7.82
CA GLU A 346 2.02 -14.80 7.42
C GLU A 346 0.87 -15.60 6.77
N GLY A 347 1.15 -16.15 5.58
CA GLY A 347 0.20 -16.96 4.85
C GLY A 347 -0.98 -16.20 4.25
N PRO A 348 -1.98 -16.93 3.73
CA PRO A 348 -3.01 -16.38 2.84
C PRO A 348 -4.10 -15.55 3.54
N SER A 349 -4.12 -15.50 4.87
CA SER A 349 -5.19 -14.85 5.63
C SER A 349 -4.77 -13.50 6.24
N TRP A 350 -3.64 -12.93 5.82
CA TRP A 350 -3.06 -11.69 6.37
C TRP A 350 -2.96 -11.65 7.90
N LYS A 351 -2.91 -12.83 8.54
CA LYS A 351 -2.82 -12.94 9.99
C LYS A 351 -1.45 -12.51 10.49
N GLY A 352 -1.45 -11.65 11.49
CA GLY A 352 -0.22 -11.18 12.15
C GLY A 352 -0.54 -10.31 13.36
N SER A 353 0.35 -10.31 14.34
CA SER A 353 0.17 -9.62 15.61
C SER A 353 1.10 -8.41 15.76
N SER A 354 1.73 -7.98 14.67
CA SER A 354 2.82 -7.01 14.79
C SER A 354 2.72 -5.87 13.78
N ILE A 355 3.02 -4.67 14.24
CA ILE A 355 3.23 -3.47 13.44
C ILE A 355 4.72 -3.17 13.38
N TYR A 356 5.19 -2.80 12.19
CA TYR A 356 6.55 -2.38 11.92
C TYR A 356 6.59 -0.94 11.44
N ILE A 357 7.73 -0.28 11.65
CA ILE A 357 7.98 1.10 11.25
C ILE A 357 9.28 1.19 10.46
N SER A 358 9.27 2.00 9.41
CA SER A 358 10.43 2.31 8.60
C SER A 358 10.50 3.80 8.29
N PHE A 359 11.69 4.31 7.99
CA PHE A 359 11.95 5.74 7.78
C PHE A 359 12.70 5.97 6.49
N ASN A 360 12.38 7.07 5.79
CA ASN A 360 13.12 7.53 4.62
C ASN A 360 13.43 9.03 4.73
N LYS A 361 14.71 9.38 4.78
CA LYS A 361 15.16 10.78 4.86
C LYS A 361 15.18 11.51 3.52
N ASN A 362 14.98 10.79 2.42
CA ASN A 362 14.93 11.41 1.13
C ASN A 362 13.61 12.16 0.96
N THR A 363 13.67 13.48 0.98
CA THR A 363 12.49 14.34 0.86
C THR A 363 11.84 14.24 -0.52
N ASN A 364 12.62 13.89 -1.55
CA ASN A 364 12.13 13.70 -2.91
C ASN A 364 11.93 12.21 -3.20
N LEU A 365 10.72 11.73 -3.08
CA LEU A 365 10.34 10.35 -3.36
C LEU A 365 10.52 9.94 -4.83
N GLY A 366 10.79 10.88 -5.73
CA GLY A 366 10.96 10.66 -7.16
C GLY A 366 12.39 10.78 -7.68
N ALA A 367 13.39 10.98 -6.82
CA ALA A 367 14.76 11.33 -7.21
C ALA A 367 15.62 10.15 -7.74
N GLY A 368 15.02 9.15 -8.37
CA GLY A 368 15.73 8.01 -8.98
C GLY A 368 16.10 6.92 -7.97
N ASN A 369 17.13 6.16 -8.24
CA ASN A 369 17.53 4.93 -7.51
C ASN A 369 17.62 5.07 -5.98
N ASN A 370 17.93 6.25 -5.49
CA ASN A 370 18.10 6.51 -4.06
C ASN A 370 16.82 6.98 -3.36
N SER A 371 15.74 7.24 -4.11
CA SER A 371 14.52 7.81 -3.53
C SER A 371 13.80 6.86 -2.57
N GLN A 372 13.96 5.53 -2.79
CA GLN A 372 13.33 4.50 -1.99
C GLN A 372 14.29 3.84 -0.98
N GLN A 373 15.18 4.63 -0.39
CA GLN A 373 16.09 4.17 0.67
C GLN A 373 15.44 4.21 2.05
N TRP A 374 14.49 3.34 2.24
CA TRP A 374 13.86 3.14 3.54
C TRP A 374 14.81 2.42 4.51
N SER A 375 14.71 2.73 5.79
CA SER A 375 15.44 1.98 6.81
C SER A 375 14.91 0.55 6.89
N THR A 376 15.72 -0.37 7.39
CA THR A 376 15.22 -1.72 7.73
C THR A 376 14.04 -1.58 8.69
N PRO A 377 12.91 -2.24 8.44
CA PRO A 377 11.74 -2.18 9.31
C PRO A 377 12.07 -2.62 10.73
N LYS A 378 11.64 -1.82 11.71
CA LYS A 378 11.76 -2.11 13.13
C LYS A 378 10.41 -2.49 13.69
N LEU A 379 10.39 -3.44 14.59
CA LEU A 379 9.19 -3.77 15.37
C LEU A 379 8.75 -2.53 16.16
N LEU A 380 7.52 -2.08 15.91
CA LEU A 380 6.89 -0.98 16.63
C LEU A 380 6.02 -1.49 17.77
N LEU A 381 5.15 -2.46 17.46
CA LEU A 381 4.20 -3.06 18.41
C LEU A 381 4.06 -4.55 18.11
N ASN A 382 3.96 -5.36 19.18
CA ASN A 382 3.57 -6.75 19.09
C ASN A 382 2.51 -7.06 20.15
N LYS A 383 1.38 -7.66 19.72
CA LYS A 383 0.28 -8.10 20.58
C LYS A 383 -0.01 -9.58 20.35
N PRO A 384 0.72 -10.50 20.98
CA PRO A 384 0.50 -11.94 20.80
C PRO A 384 -0.96 -12.35 21.04
N GLY A 385 -1.50 -13.21 20.19
CA GLY A 385 -2.90 -13.64 20.24
C GLY A 385 -3.90 -12.69 19.57
N HIS A 386 -3.47 -11.51 19.14
CA HIS A 386 -4.29 -10.58 18.35
C HIS A 386 -3.97 -10.71 16.86
N ILE A 387 -4.90 -10.27 16.03
CA ILE A 387 -4.66 -9.96 14.61
C ILE A 387 -4.75 -8.44 14.46
N ILE A 388 -3.68 -7.85 13.93
CA ILE A 388 -3.54 -6.40 13.80
C ILE A 388 -3.47 -6.05 12.32
N TRP A 389 -4.39 -5.16 11.87
CA TRP A 389 -4.47 -4.67 10.51
C TRP A 389 -4.49 -3.15 10.47
N TYR A 390 -4.10 -2.58 9.32
CA TYR A 390 -4.25 -1.18 8.95
C TYR A 390 -3.72 -0.17 9.98
N PRO A 391 -2.43 -0.23 10.33
CA PRO A 391 -1.85 0.76 11.21
C PRO A 391 -1.78 2.12 10.51
N SER A 392 -2.22 3.18 11.18
CA SER A 392 -2.17 4.55 10.66
C SER A 392 -1.74 5.54 11.74
N LEU A 393 -1.22 6.69 11.33
CA LEU A 393 -0.80 7.77 12.23
C LEU A 393 -1.64 9.02 12.00
N GLN A 394 -2.05 9.65 13.11
CA GLN A 394 -2.74 10.92 13.13
C GLN A 394 -1.95 11.94 13.96
N PRO A 395 -1.90 13.21 13.57
CA PRO A 395 -1.30 14.24 14.40
C PRO A 395 -2.10 14.44 15.70
N ILE A 396 -1.41 14.72 16.81
CA ILE A 396 -2.09 15.02 18.08
C ILE A 396 -2.77 16.38 18.05
N ASP A 397 -2.12 17.36 17.39
CA ASP A 397 -2.46 18.79 17.53
C ASP A 397 -3.27 19.34 16.34
N SER A 398 -3.90 18.48 15.56
CA SER A 398 -4.71 18.92 14.40
C SER A 398 -5.89 19.81 14.80
N SER A 399 -6.41 19.67 16.03
CA SER A 399 -7.48 20.49 16.57
C SER A 399 -7.04 21.86 17.06
N ALA A 400 -5.77 22.05 17.40
CA ALA A 400 -5.27 23.27 18.02
C ALA A 400 -4.96 24.41 17.01
N ASN A 401 -4.86 24.08 15.72
CA ASN A 401 -4.55 25.08 14.70
C ASN A 401 -5.29 24.81 13.37
N PRO A 402 -6.47 25.41 13.16
CA PRO A 402 -7.24 25.24 11.92
C PRO A 402 -6.48 25.70 10.66
N LYS A 403 -5.45 26.52 10.79
CA LYS A 403 -4.60 26.95 9.66
C LYS A 403 -3.54 25.91 9.28
N ASN A 404 -3.22 24.99 10.19
CA ASN A 404 -2.31 23.86 9.97
C ASN A 404 -3.11 22.55 9.94
N LYS A 405 -4.07 22.45 9.05
CA LYS A 405 -4.91 21.25 8.86
C LYS A 405 -4.03 20.09 8.41
N TYR A 406 -3.44 19.41 9.36
CA TYR A 406 -2.66 18.23 9.09
C TYR A 406 -3.60 17.04 8.98
N SER A 407 -3.66 16.47 7.80
CA SER A 407 -4.17 15.12 7.60
C SER A 407 -3.15 14.10 8.12
N SER A 408 -3.49 12.83 8.16
CA SER A 408 -2.59 11.70 8.45
C SER A 408 -1.26 11.72 7.70
N VAL A 409 -1.14 12.53 6.68
CA VAL A 409 0.07 12.67 5.85
C VAL A 409 1.14 13.59 6.42
N LYS A 410 0.87 14.34 7.51
CA LYS A 410 1.84 15.26 8.12
C LYS A 410 1.80 15.22 9.63
N LEU A 411 2.90 14.79 10.25
CA LEU A 411 3.04 14.54 11.68
C LEU A 411 4.07 15.46 12.32
N GLY A 412 3.96 15.64 13.64
CA GLY A 412 4.94 16.27 14.50
C GLY A 412 5.78 15.26 15.31
N GLN A 413 6.31 15.70 16.47
CA GLN A 413 7.06 14.84 17.39
C GLN A 413 6.17 13.76 17.99
N LYS A 414 4.93 14.08 18.32
CA LYS A 414 3.96 13.12 18.84
C LYS A 414 2.85 12.88 17.83
N ALA A 415 2.35 11.66 17.82
CA ALA A 415 1.23 11.27 16.98
C ALA A 415 0.36 10.24 17.69
N ARG A 416 -0.85 10.03 17.16
CA ARG A 416 -1.76 8.96 17.55
C ARG A 416 -1.60 7.82 16.55
N LEU A 417 -1.33 6.63 17.06
CA LEU A 417 -1.27 5.40 16.28
C LEU A 417 -2.60 4.68 16.42
N PHE A 418 -3.29 4.46 15.32
CA PHE A 418 -4.50 3.66 15.24
C PHE A 418 -4.26 2.36 14.48
N PHE A 419 -4.98 1.33 14.83
CA PHE A 419 -4.98 0.06 14.08
C PHE A 419 -6.22 -0.77 14.41
N LYS A 420 -6.69 -1.56 13.45
CA LYS A 420 -7.70 -2.58 13.67
C LYS A 420 -7.11 -3.68 14.56
N ASP A 421 -7.80 -3.99 15.64
CA ASP A 421 -7.35 -4.89 16.70
C ASP A 421 -8.37 -5.98 16.92
N MET A 422 -8.14 -7.15 16.35
CA MET A 422 -9.02 -8.31 16.44
C MET A 422 -8.49 -9.29 17.48
N TYR A 423 -9.36 -9.70 18.39
CA TYR A 423 -9.05 -10.67 19.44
C TYR A 423 -10.27 -11.55 19.74
N GLY A 424 -10.13 -12.87 19.59
CA GLY A 424 -11.25 -13.79 19.68
C GLY A 424 -12.30 -13.49 18.62
N ASP A 425 -13.57 -13.49 18.98
CA ASP A 425 -14.69 -13.18 18.09
C ASP A 425 -14.93 -11.69 17.88
N LYS A 426 -14.09 -10.84 18.45
CA LYS A 426 -14.23 -9.39 18.41
C LYS A 426 -13.37 -8.82 17.30
N SER A 427 -14.01 -8.34 16.23
CA SER A 427 -13.34 -7.77 15.06
C SER A 427 -13.48 -6.25 14.90
N ASP A 428 -14.31 -5.61 15.76
CA ASP A 428 -14.77 -4.24 15.56
C ASP A 428 -14.03 -3.22 16.44
N TYR A 429 -12.83 -3.57 16.90
CA TYR A 429 -12.04 -2.67 17.72
C TYR A 429 -10.99 -1.92 16.91
N VAL A 430 -10.89 -0.63 17.20
CA VAL A 430 -9.77 0.21 16.82
C VAL A 430 -9.01 0.56 18.09
N SER A 431 -7.79 0.09 18.20
CA SER A 431 -6.91 0.43 19.32
C SER A 431 -6.09 1.67 19.00
N GLU A 432 -5.88 2.50 20.02
CA GLU A 432 -5.09 3.71 19.94
C GLU A 432 -3.90 3.67 20.91
N TYR A 433 -2.77 4.18 20.42
CA TYR A 433 -1.56 4.45 21.21
C TYR A 433 -1.06 5.85 20.89
N THR A 434 -0.40 6.49 21.84
CA THR A 434 0.45 7.65 21.54
C THR A 434 1.85 7.16 21.16
N ILE A 435 2.40 7.69 20.07
CA ILE A 435 3.80 7.53 19.69
C ILE A 435 4.53 8.85 19.91
N ASP A 436 5.68 8.80 20.58
CA ASP A 436 6.60 9.92 20.81
C ASP A 436 7.91 9.62 20.08
N PHE A 437 8.19 10.37 19.02
CA PHE A 437 9.39 10.24 18.22
C PHE A 437 10.57 10.96 18.88
N GLN A 438 11.75 10.37 18.83
CA GLN A 438 13.00 10.88 19.39
C GLN A 438 14.10 10.87 18.33
N GLN A 439 14.87 11.94 18.28
CA GLN A 439 16.07 12.06 17.44
C GLN A 439 17.29 11.41 18.06
#